data_cfc98ea93f9865ec7bd7b56e28f26260
#
_entry.id   cfc98ea93f9865ec7bd7b56e28f26260
#
_cell.length_a   1.000
_cell.length_b   1.000
_cell.length_c   1.000
_cell.angle_alpha   90.00
_cell.angle_beta   90.00
_cell.angle_gamma   90.00
#
_symmetry.space_group_name_H-M   'P 1'
#
loop_
_entity.id
_entity.type
_entity.pdbx_description
1 polymer ?
#
loop_
_entity_poly.entity_id
_entity_poly.type
_entity_poly.pdbx_seq_one_letter_code
_entity_poly.pdbx_strand_id
1 'polypeptide(L)'
;MNSMGKLNVKLKYLISIIFVLIIGILTMLSIFIHCETAIYGHERTKSISNHTIYIYLGLVVLGISILVVLCRVLQNILRHIKKEENLTRNIFFFCFAIMLIGGVFWIFFNDSVPTYDQKNIYNEARRIAGFSDEPYDIGYFSYFQRNRGIVLFMAAVMKVLGDSIYSFRIINLLAMFIIFYTICKTTKLIFKNPIITSLTEILLMSFYPTVIYTAYHYGTLWSVAFTSLGLWGTVSLCETRKNGIAHWSYSHFR
;
A
#
# COMPACT_ATOMS: atom_id res chain seq x y z
N MET A 1 -22.77 -2.31 33.51
CA MET A 1 -21.66 -1.91 32.58
C MET A 1 -20.73 -1.00 33.36
N ASN A 2 -19.56 -1.52 33.78
CA ASN A 2 -18.64 -0.85 34.70
C ASN A 2 -18.09 0.46 34.12
N SER A 3 -17.80 1.45 34.97
CA SER A 3 -17.26 2.76 34.59
C SER A 3 -16.02 2.69 33.69
N MET A 4 -15.17 1.69 33.90
CA MET A 4 -14.01 1.37 33.06
C MET A 4 -14.37 0.99 31.60
N GLY A 5 -15.49 0.31 31.40
CA GLY A 5 -15.96 -0.03 30.04
C GLY A 5 -16.42 1.21 29.26
N LYS A 6 -17.08 2.16 29.91
CA LYS A 6 -17.51 3.43 29.30
C LYS A 6 -16.33 4.36 28.98
N LEU A 7 -15.30 4.38 29.83
CA LEU A 7 -14.07 5.14 29.59
C LEU A 7 -13.31 4.59 28.36
N ASN A 8 -13.24 3.27 28.22
CA ASN A 8 -12.55 2.61 27.10
C ASN A 8 -13.26 2.88 25.76
N VAL A 9 -14.59 2.98 25.76
CA VAL A 9 -15.38 3.34 24.57
C VAL A 9 -15.13 4.80 24.18
N LYS A 10 -15.18 5.74 25.15
CA LYS A 10 -14.91 7.16 24.88
C LYS A 10 -13.49 7.40 24.35
N LEU A 11 -12.50 6.71 24.93
CA LEU A 11 -11.11 6.79 24.48
C LEU A 11 -10.94 6.27 23.05
N LYS A 12 -11.60 5.17 22.69
CA LYS A 12 -11.59 4.65 21.31
C LYS A 12 -12.20 5.65 20.32
N TYR A 13 -13.32 6.28 20.66
CA TYR A 13 -13.93 7.33 19.83
C TYR A 13 -13.01 8.53 19.66
N LEU A 14 -12.38 9.00 20.74
CA LEU A 14 -11.43 10.12 20.69
C LEU A 14 -10.24 9.80 19.77
N ILE A 15 -9.64 8.63 19.94
CA ILE A 15 -8.53 8.16 19.06
C ILE A 15 -8.99 8.08 17.59
N SER A 16 -10.18 7.56 17.34
CA SER A 16 -10.72 7.48 15.97
C SER A 16 -10.95 8.87 15.37
N ILE A 17 -11.46 9.83 16.13
CA ILE A 17 -11.64 11.21 15.67
C ILE A 17 -10.29 11.86 15.36
N ILE A 18 -9.30 11.72 16.25
CA ILE A 18 -7.95 12.25 16.03
C ILE A 18 -7.33 11.64 14.77
N PHE A 19 -7.48 10.33 14.58
CA PHE A 19 -6.96 9.64 13.40
C PHE A 19 -7.62 10.12 12.10
N VAL A 20 -8.94 10.29 12.09
CA VAL A 20 -9.68 10.85 10.95
C VAL A 20 -9.27 12.28 10.65
N LEU A 21 -9.06 13.11 11.69
CA LEU A 21 -8.57 14.48 11.51
C LEU A 21 -7.16 14.51 10.93
N ILE A 22 -6.24 13.68 11.44
CA ILE A 22 -4.87 13.59 10.90
C ILE A 22 -4.89 13.15 9.43
N ILE A 23 -5.65 12.11 9.09
CA ILE A 23 -5.78 11.66 7.69
C ILE A 23 -6.40 12.77 6.83
N GLY A 24 -7.43 13.45 7.32
CA GLY A 24 -8.06 14.58 6.62
C GLY A 24 -7.07 15.70 6.33
N ILE A 25 -6.27 16.10 7.33
CA ILE A 25 -5.23 17.12 7.17
C ILE A 25 -4.16 16.66 6.18
N LEU A 26 -3.65 15.43 6.30
CA LEU A 26 -2.64 14.89 5.38
C LEU A 26 -3.18 14.79 3.95
N THR A 27 -4.44 14.42 3.77
CA THR A 27 -5.09 14.38 2.46
C THR A 27 -5.23 15.79 1.87
N MET A 28 -5.65 16.76 2.67
CA MET A 28 -5.74 18.17 2.25
C MET A 28 -4.38 18.73 1.89
N LEU A 29 -3.33 18.47 2.69
CA LEU A 29 -1.96 18.88 2.38
C LEU A 29 -1.45 18.20 1.10
N SER A 30 -1.73 16.92 0.90
CA SER A 30 -1.36 16.20 -0.31
C SER A 30 -2.05 16.78 -1.56
N ILE A 31 -3.34 17.10 -1.47
CA ILE A 31 -4.09 17.75 -2.54
C ILE A 31 -3.50 19.13 -2.83
N PHE A 32 -3.23 19.93 -1.78
CA PHE A 32 -2.67 21.26 -1.91
C PHE A 32 -1.30 21.23 -2.62
N ILE A 33 -0.40 20.34 -2.19
CA ILE A 33 0.92 20.17 -2.81
C ILE A 33 0.78 19.72 -4.27
N HIS A 34 -0.11 18.77 -4.58
CA HIS A 34 -0.34 18.32 -5.95
C HIS A 34 -1.02 19.38 -6.82
N CYS A 35 -1.83 20.27 -6.23
CA CYS A 35 -2.46 21.37 -6.95
C CYS A 35 -1.50 22.52 -7.23
N GLU A 36 -0.48 22.74 -6.39
CA GLU A 36 0.51 23.80 -6.60
C GLU A 36 1.64 23.39 -7.55
N THR A 37 1.97 22.09 -7.61
CA THR A 37 3.10 21.60 -8.37
C THR A 37 2.74 20.40 -9.23
N ALA A 38 2.70 20.57 -10.55
CA ALA A 38 2.71 19.46 -11.50
C ALA A 38 4.15 19.26 -12.00
N ILE A 39 4.67 18.05 -11.87
CA ILE A 39 5.96 17.68 -12.46
C ILE A 39 5.73 17.40 -13.94
N TYR A 40 6.15 18.34 -14.78
CA TYR A 40 6.15 18.18 -16.23
C TYR A 40 7.56 17.80 -16.67
N GLY A 41 7.66 16.77 -17.53
CA GLY A 41 8.90 16.22 -18.08
C GLY A 41 10.14 17.13 -17.93
N HIS A 42 11.25 16.62 -17.44
CA HIS A 42 12.44 17.33 -17.00
C HIS A 42 12.35 18.01 -15.62
N GLU A 43 11.57 17.47 -14.68
CA GLU A 43 11.50 17.93 -13.28
C GLU A 43 11.14 19.43 -13.11
N ARG A 44 10.55 20.05 -14.11
CA ARG A 44 10.08 21.44 -13.99
C ARG A 44 8.70 21.45 -13.33
N THR A 45 8.61 22.10 -12.18
CA THR A 45 7.32 22.38 -11.53
C THR A 45 6.62 23.55 -12.24
N LYS A 46 5.37 23.35 -12.61
CA LYS A 46 4.51 24.40 -13.14
C LYS A 46 3.39 24.65 -12.12
N SER A 47 3.16 25.92 -11.78
CA SER A 47 2.03 26.28 -10.91
C SER A 47 0.70 25.88 -11.58
N ILE A 48 -0.16 25.24 -10.82
CA ILE A 48 -1.48 24.81 -11.28
C ILE A 48 -2.46 25.95 -11.03
N SER A 49 -3.35 26.20 -11.97
CA SER A 49 -4.37 27.26 -11.86
C SER A 49 -5.40 26.94 -10.75
N ASN A 50 -5.99 28.00 -10.15
CA ASN A 50 -7.02 27.87 -9.13
C ASN A 50 -8.21 26.98 -9.55
N HIS A 51 -8.53 26.91 -10.86
CA HIS A 51 -9.57 26.02 -11.38
C HIS A 51 -9.31 24.55 -11.09
N THR A 52 -8.04 24.14 -11.07
CA THR A 52 -7.65 22.75 -10.79
C THR A 52 -7.97 22.36 -9.35
N ILE A 53 -7.87 23.29 -8.39
CA ILE A 53 -8.20 23.06 -6.98
C ILE A 53 -9.68 22.67 -6.83
N TYR A 54 -10.58 23.39 -7.50
CA TYR A 54 -12.02 23.08 -7.44
C TYR A 54 -12.36 21.72 -8.05
N ILE A 55 -11.66 21.33 -9.13
CA ILE A 55 -11.82 20.01 -9.74
C ILE A 55 -11.38 18.91 -8.74
N TYR A 56 -10.23 19.06 -8.08
CA TYR A 56 -9.77 18.10 -7.08
C TYR A 56 -10.68 18.01 -5.87
N LEU A 57 -11.19 19.14 -5.37
CA LEU A 57 -12.17 19.16 -4.28
C LEU A 57 -13.47 18.43 -4.72
N GLY A 58 -13.93 18.67 -5.94
CA GLY A 58 -15.07 17.95 -6.51
C GLY A 58 -14.84 16.44 -6.58
N LEU A 59 -13.66 16.00 -7.02
CA LEU A 59 -13.28 14.59 -7.07
C LEU A 59 -13.19 13.95 -5.67
N VAL A 60 -12.71 14.68 -4.67
CA VAL A 60 -12.68 14.20 -3.27
C VAL A 60 -14.09 14.00 -2.73
N VAL A 61 -14.98 14.99 -2.93
CA VAL A 61 -16.39 14.90 -2.51
C VAL A 61 -17.08 13.73 -3.22
N LEU A 62 -16.86 13.57 -4.53
CA LEU A 62 -17.36 12.44 -5.30
C LEU A 62 -16.84 11.10 -4.75
N GLY A 63 -15.55 11.00 -4.47
CA GLY A 63 -14.93 9.81 -3.91
C GLY A 63 -15.53 9.43 -2.55
N ILE A 64 -15.70 10.41 -1.64
CA ILE A 64 -16.35 10.19 -0.35
C ILE A 64 -17.80 9.72 -0.54
N SER A 65 -18.54 10.32 -1.47
CA SER A 65 -19.92 9.94 -1.78
C SER A 65 -20.01 8.49 -2.28
N ILE A 66 -19.11 8.10 -3.18
CA ILE A 66 -19.00 6.72 -3.68
C ILE A 66 -18.70 5.76 -2.52
N LEU A 67 -17.78 6.10 -1.62
CA LEU A 67 -17.46 5.29 -0.45
C LEU A 67 -18.67 5.08 0.47
N VAL A 68 -19.44 6.13 0.73
CA VAL A 68 -20.66 6.04 1.54
C VAL A 68 -21.70 5.12 0.89
N VAL A 69 -21.87 5.23 -0.43
CA VAL A 69 -22.77 4.34 -1.19
C VAL A 69 -22.28 2.91 -1.14
N LEU A 70 -21.00 2.65 -1.38
CA LEU A 70 -20.38 1.32 -1.27
C LEU A 70 -20.58 0.71 0.11
N CYS A 71 -20.36 1.47 1.19
CA CYS A 71 -20.62 1.03 2.55
C CYS A 71 -22.06 0.59 2.75
N ARG A 72 -23.04 1.39 2.27
CA ARG A 72 -24.46 1.05 2.38
C ARG A 72 -24.83 -0.21 1.57
N VAL A 73 -24.32 -0.32 0.35
CA VAL A 73 -24.53 -1.48 -0.51
C VAL A 73 -23.97 -2.74 0.15
N LEU A 74 -22.73 -2.69 0.63
CA LEU A 74 -22.11 -3.80 1.36
C LEU A 74 -22.89 -4.18 2.61
N GLN A 75 -23.34 -3.18 3.39
CA GLN A 75 -24.18 -3.44 4.57
C GLN A 75 -25.48 -4.17 4.20
N ASN A 76 -26.16 -3.73 3.13
CA ASN A 76 -27.40 -4.37 2.68
C ASN A 76 -27.14 -5.79 2.19
N ILE A 77 -26.09 -6.02 1.40
CA ILE A 77 -25.72 -7.35 0.91
C ILE A 77 -25.41 -8.28 2.09
N LEU A 78 -24.56 -7.83 3.05
CA LEU A 78 -24.16 -8.62 4.20
C LEU A 78 -25.33 -8.98 5.12
N ARG A 79 -26.31 -8.09 5.31
CA ARG A 79 -27.53 -8.39 6.09
C ARG A 79 -28.34 -9.56 5.55
N HIS A 80 -28.28 -9.82 4.24
CA HIS A 80 -29.03 -10.90 3.58
C HIS A 80 -28.24 -12.21 3.45
N ILE A 81 -26.95 -12.20 3.74
CA ILE A 81 -26.08 -13.38 3.57
C ILE A 81 -25.80 -14.02 4.93
N LYS A 82 -26.26 -15.25 5.11
CA LYS A 82 -26.04 -16.05 6.33
C LYS A 82 -24.55 -16.44 6.57
N LYS A 83 -23.66 -16.27 5.56
CA LYS A 83 -22.23 -16.64 5.63
C LYS A 83 -21.36 -15.45 5.22
N GLU A 84 -21.28 -14.44 6.07
CA GLU A 84 -20.50 -13.21 5.84
C GLU A 84 -19.01 -13.49 5.56
N GLU A 85 -18.43 -14.51 6.20
CA GLU A 85 -17.02 -14.88 5.98
C GLU A 85 -16.75 -15.37 4.55
N ASN A 86 -17.67 -16.11 3.94
CA ASN A 86 -17.51 -16.56 2.57
C ASN A 86 -17.56 -15.41 1.57
N LEU A 87 -18.41 -14.42 1.82
CA LEU A 87 -18.50 -13.25 0.96
C LEU A 87 -17.20 -12.44 1.02
N THR A 88 -16.71 -12.11 2.22
CA THR A 88 -15.44 -11.38 2.39
C THR A 88 -14.29 -12.13 1.71
N ARG A 89 -14.22 -13.45 1.87
CA ARG A 89 -13.22 -14.28 1.18
C ARG A 89 -13.33 -14.19 -0.34
N ASN A 90 -14.54 -14.20 -0.88
CA ASN A 90 -14.77 -14.12 -2.33
C ASN A 90 -14.38 -12.73 -2.86
N ILE A 91 -14.70 -11.64 -2.13
CA ILE A 91 -14.28 -10.28 -2.47
C ILE A 91 -12.75 -10.19 -2.46
N PHE A 92 -12.09 -10.76 -1.45
CA PHE A 92 -10.62 -10.80 -1.38
C PHE A 92 -10.02 -11.44 -2.65
N PHE A 93 -10.47 -12.64 -3.01
CA PHE A 93 -9.94 -13.32 -4.20
C PHE A 93 -10.26 -12.60 -5.51
N PHE A 94 -11.43 -11.98 -5.61
CA PHE A 94 -11.81 -11.19 -6.76
C PHE A 94 -10.91 -9.95 -6.91
N CYS A 95 -10.73 -9.19 -5.83
CA CYS A 95 -9.84 -8.02 -5.82
C CYS A 95 -8.39 -8.41 -6.12
N PHE A 96 -7.93 -9.52 -5.52
CA PHE A 96 -6.60 -10.07 -5.77
C PHE A 96 -6.39 -10.45 -7.24
N ALA A 97 -7.38 -11.13 -7.84
CA ALA A 97 -7.31 -11.51 -9.26
C ALA A 97 -7.27 -10.29 -10.20
N ILE A 98 -8.06 -9.25 -9.92
CA ILE A 98 -8.04 -8.01 -10.71
C ILE A 98 -6.67 -7.32 -10.60
N MET A 99 -6.10 -7.23 -9.39
CA MET A 99 -4.77 -6.64 -9.19
C MET A 99 -3.69 -7.47 -9.87
N LEU A 100 -3.79 -8.80 -9.84
CA LEU A 100 -2.86 -9.69 -10.54
C LEU A 100 -2.92 -9.46 -12.06
N ILE A 101 -4.12 -9.50 -12.63
CA ILE A 101 -4.32 -9.29 -14.07
C ILE A 101 -3.83 -7.89 -14.47
N GLY A 102 -4.22 -6.86 -13.72
CA GLY A 102 -3.80 -5.48 -13.97
C GLY A 102 -2.28 -5.29 -13.85
N GLY A 103 -1.65 -5.89 -12.83
CA GLY A 103 -0.21 -5.81 -12.62
C GLY A 103 0.58 -6.56 -13.71
N VAL A 104 0.17 -7.77 -14.07
CA VAL A 104 0.77 -8.54 -15.17
C VAL A 104 0.62 -7.78 -16.48
N PHE A 105 -0.61 -7.32 -16.79
CA PHE A 105 -0.85 -6.51 -17.98
C PHE A 105 0.09 -5.29 -18.01
N TRP A 106 0.14 -4.52 -16.91
CA TRP A 106 0.97 -3.32 -16.83
C TRP A 106 2.47 -3.60 -17.03
N ILE A 107 2.98 -4.68 -16.46
CA ILE A 107 4.40 -5.06 -16.60
C ILE A 107 4.76 -5.34 -18.06
N PHE A 108 3.90 -6.05 -18.80
CA PHE A 108 4.20 -6.45 -20.18
C PHE A 108 3.85 -5.40 -21.23
N PHE A 109 2.84 -4.56 -20.98
CA PHE A 109 2.43 -3.51 -21.93
C PHE A 109 3.09 -2.15 -21.68
N ASN A 110 3.85 -2.02 -20.59
CA ASN A 110 4.59 -0.80 -20.31
C ASN A 110 6.01 -0.87 -20.90
N ASP A 111 6.20 -0.19 -22.01
CA ASP A 111 7.50 -0.10 -22.71
C ASP A 111 8.48 0.89 -22.05
N SER A 112 8.15 1.46 -20.87
CA SER A 112 9.02 2.40 -20.19
C SER A 112 10.37 1.78 -19.84
N VAL A 113 11.44 2.45 -20.22
CA VAL A 113 12.80 2.10 -19.79
C VAL A 113 13.17 2.93 -18.54
N PRO A 114 14.08 2.46 -17.70
CA PRO A 114 14.57 3.25 -16.58
C PRO A 114 15.19 4.57 -17.05
N THR A 115 14.73 5.68 -16.49
CA THR A 115 15.22 7.03 -16.78
C THR A 115 15.69 7.71 -15.50
N TYR A 116 16.53 8.75 -15.61
CA TYR A 116 17.02 9.53 -14.47
C TYR A 116 17.56 8.64 -13.34
N ASP A 117 17.12 8.85 -12.11
CA ASP A 117 17.53 8.10 -10.93
C ASP A 117 17.35 6.59 -11.09
N GLN A 118 16.27 6.16 -11.72
CA GLN A 118 16.02 4.74 -11.98
C GLN A 118 17.11 4.12 -12.87
N LYS A 119 17.61 4.88 -13.87
CA LYS A 119 18.69 4.44 -14.73
C LYS A 119 19.97 4.21 -13.95
N ASN A 120 20.32 5.14 -13.06
CA ASN A 120 21.51 5.02 -12.23
C ASN A 120 21.44 3.81 -11.29
N ILE A 121 20.28 3.61 -10.66
CA ILE A 121 20.03 2.44 -9.80
C ILE A 121 20.12 1.14 -10.61
N TYR A 122 19.48 1.10 -11.78
CA TYR A 122 19.43 -0.07 -12.64
C TYR A 122 20.82 -0.43 -13.18
N ASN A 123 21.57 0.55 -13.71
CA ASN A 123 22.91 0.32 -14.26
C ASN A 123 23.88 -0.13 -13.17
N GLU A 124 23.83 0.47 -11.98
CA GLU A 124 24.68 0.04 -10.89
C GLU A 124 24.34 -1.36 -10.39
N ALA A 125 23.05 -1.72 -10.37
CA ALA A 125 22.63 -3.08 -10.05
C ALA A 125 23.17 -4.11 -11.07
N ARG A 126 23.14 -3.78 -12.37
CA ARG A 126 23.73 -4.59 -13.45
C ARG A 126 25.24 -4.75 -13.26
N ARG A 127 25.92 -3.66 -12.93
CA ARG A 127 27.37 -3.68 -12.66
C ARG A 127 27.71 -4.64 -11.49
N ILE A 128 27.01 -4.51 -10.37
CA ILE A 128 27.23 -5.38 -9.19
C ILE A 128 26.85 -6.83 -9.49
N ALA A 129 25.83 -7.04 -10.32
CA ALA A 129 25.44 -8.37 -10.77
C ALA A 129 26.42 -9.01 -11.77
N GLY A 130 27.34 -8.24 -12.35
CA GLY A 130 28.32 -8.69 -13.34
C GLY A 130 27.78 -8.70 -14.78
N PHE A 131 26.78 -7.91 -15.09
CA PHE A 131 26.19 -7.77 -16.43
C PHE A 131 26.59 -6.48 -17.14
N SER A 132 27.40 -5.61 -16.52
CA SER A 132 27.87 -4.36 -17.11
C SER A 132 29.22 -3.97 -16.55
N ASP A 133 30.10 -3.48 -17.43
CA ASP A 133 31.43 -2.93 -17.08
C ASP A 133 31.40 -1.40 -16.92
N GLU A 134 30.22 -0.78 -16.92
CA GLU A 134 30.08 0.67 -16.74
C GLU A 134 30.72 1.10 -15.40
N PRO A 135 31.43 2.25 -15.35
CA PRO A 135 32.05 2.73 -14.14
C PRO A 135 30.99 3.10 -13.09
N TYR A 136 31.36 2.94 -11.82
CA TYR A 136 30.52 3.35 -10.69
C TYR A 136 30.27 4.86 -10.72
N ASP A 137 29.00 5.27 -10.66
CA ASP A 137 28.61 6.68 -10.57
C ASP A 137 28.80 7.19 -9.13
N ILE A 138 30.05 7.55 -8.81
CA ILE A 138 30.42 8.10 -7.51
C ILE A 138 29.62 9.37 -7.22
N GLY A 139 29.37 10.22 -8.22
CA GLY A 139 28.62 11.46 -8.07
C GLY A 139 27.22 11.22 -7.56
N TYR A 140 26.46 10.38 -8.25
CA TYR A 140 25.08 10.06 -7.87
C TYR A 140 25.00 9.44 -6.47
N PHE A 141 25.78 8.40 -6.19
CA PHE A 141 25.69 7.66 -4.93
C PHE A 141 26.35 8.35 -3.73
N SER A 142 27.12 9.42 -3.93
CA SER A 142 27.57 10.29 -2.85
C SER A 142 26.41 11.13 -2.28
N TYR A 143 25.50 11.59 -3.15
CA TYR A 143 24.32 12.35 -2.75
C TYR A 143 23.15 11.46 -2.31
N PHE A 144 22.97 10.29 -2.95
CA PHE A 144 21.82 9.42 -2.74
C PHE A 144 22.20 8.06 -2.12
N GLN A 145 22.95 8.10 -1.02
CA GLN A 145 23.42 6.89 -0.31
C GLN A 145 22.29 5.92 0.08
N ARG A 146 21.10 6.45 0.36
CA ARG A 146 19.90 5.66 0.68
C ARG A 146 19.49 4.67 -0.42
N ASN A 147 19.89 4.93 -1.66
CA ASN A 147 19.57 4.07 -2.80
C ASN A 147 20.50 2.84 -2.90
N ARG A 148 21.57 2.74 -2.12
CA ARG A 148 22.48 1.59 -2.14
C ARG A 148 21.78 0.27 -1.75
N GLY A 149 20.84 0.33 -0.80
CA GLY A 149 20.09 -0.86 -0.37
C GLY A 149 19.25 -1.46 -1.50
N ILE A 150 18.54 -0.60 -2.26
CA ILE A 150 17.74 -1.08 -3.40
C ILE A 150 18.61 -1.57 -4.55
N VAL A 151 19.78 -0.96 -4.77
CA VAL A 151 20.75 -1.41 -5.78
C VAL A 151 21.22 -2.83 -5.47
N LEU A 152 21.64 -3.10 -4.23
CA LEU A 152 22.07 -4.43 -3.82
C LEU A 152 20.95 -5.47 -3.93
N PHE A 153 19.74 -5.10 -3.53
CA PHE A 153 18.58 -5.97 -3.67
C PHE A 153 18.28 -6.27 -5.14
N MET A 154 18.29 -5.25 -6.00
CA MET A 154 18.09 -5.42 -7.45
C MET A 154 19.20 -6.28 -8.08
N ALA A 155 20.45 -6.06 -7.70
CA ALA A 155 21.59 -6.89 -8.16
C ALA A 155 21.41 -8.36 -7.78
N ALA A 156 20.96 -8.64 -6.55
CA ALA A 156 20.67 -10.01 -6.13
C ALA A 156 19.53 -10.63 -6.95
N VAL A 157 18.47 -9.88 -7.23
CA VAL A 157 17.38 -10.33 -8.10
C VAL A 157 17.88 -10.63 -9.50
N MET A 158 18.70 -9.75 -10.09
CA MET A 158 19.29 -9.96 -11.43
C MET A 158 20.19 -11.19 -11.48
N LYS A 159 20.99 -11.45 -10.45
CA LYS A 159 21.82 -12.68 -10.39
C LYS A 159 20.99 -13.97 -10.45
N VAL A 160 19.76 -13.93 -9.93
CA VAL A 160 18.88 -15.11 -9.89
C VAL A 160 18.00 -15.21 -11.12
N LEU A 161 17.41 -14.09 -11.56
CA LEU A 161 16.41 -14.05 -12.64
C LEU A 161 16.96 -13.59 -14.00
N GLY A 162 18.24 -13.18 -14.03
CA GLY A 162 18.91 -12.70 -15.24
C GLY A 162 18.80 -11.18 -15.45
N ASP A 163 19.60 -10.68 -16.41
CA ASP A 163 19.69 -9.27 -16.79
C ASP A 163 18.49 -8.86 -17.66
N SER A 164 17.39 -8.60 -17.02
CA SER A 164 16.17 -8.13 -17.69
C SER A 164 15.44 -7.08 -16.88
N ILE A 165 14.91 -6.08 -17.54
CA ILE A 165 13.98 -5.10 -16.97
C ILE A 165 12.79 -5.81 -16.28
N TYR A 166 12.33 -6.90 -16.85
CA TYR A 166 11.20 -7.67 -16.34
C TYR A 166 11.51 -8.40 -15.03
N SER A 167 12.77 -8.77 -14.79
CA SER A 167 13.19 -9.47 -13.56
C SER A 167 12.78 -8.68 -12.31
N PHE A 168 13.05 -7.38 -12.29
CA PHE A 168 12.69 -6.55 -11.14
C PHE A 168 11.19 -6.20 -11.10
N ARG A 169 10.55 -6.03 -12.25
CA ARG A 169 9.11 -5.79 -12.36
C ARG A 169 8.28 -6.94 -11.79
N ILE A 170 8.69 -8.17 -12.06
CA ILE A 170 8.04 -9.38 -11.53
C ILE A 170 8.17 -9.43 -10.00
N ILE A 171 9.34 -9.09 -9.47
CA ILE A 171 9.55 -9.01 -8.03
C ILE A 171 8.73 -7.87 -7.41
N ASN A 172 8.57 -6.74 -8.08
CA ASN A 172 7.69 -5.67 -7.64
C ASN A 172 6.21 -6.11 -7.60
N LEU A 173 5.80 -6.98 -8.51
CA LEU A 173 4.46 -7.58 -8.47
C LEU A 173 4.26 -8.38 -7.18
N LEU A 174 5.28 -9.13 -6.74
CA LEU A 174 5.25 -9.82 -5.45
C LEU A 174 5.11 -8.82 -4.27
N ALA A 175 5.86 -7.72 -4.30
CA ALA A 175 5.73 -6.66 -3.28
C ALA A 175 4.31 -6.09 -3.22
N MET A 176 3.67 -5.85 -4.36
CA MET A 176 2.28 -5.39 -4.43
C MET A 176 1.33 -6.40 -3.75
N PHE A 177 1.52 -7.69 -3.95
CA PHE A 177 0.71 -8.72 -3.29
C PHE A 177 0.95 -8.80 -1.79
N ILE A 178 2.19 -8.65 -1.34
CA ILE A 178 2.51 -8.58 0.09
C ILE A 178 1.76 -7.40 0.72
N ILE A 179 1.77 -6.22 0.10
CA ILE A 179 1.04 -5.05 0.58
C ILE A 179 -0.45 -5.35 0.69
N PHE A 180 -1.07 -5.84 -0.38
CA PHE A 180 -2.49 -6.14 -0.41
C PHE A 180 -2.86 -7.15 0.68
N TYR A 181 -2.16 -8.28 0.73
CA TYR A 181 -2.43 -9.34 1.70
C TYR A 181 -2.28 -8.87 3.14
N THR A 182 -1.16 -8.21 3.46
CA THR A 182 -0.85 -7.82 4.85
C THR A 182 -1.79 -6.73 5.35
N ILE A 183 -2.15 -5.75 4.52
CA ILE A 183 -3.10 -4.70 4.91
C ILE A 183 -4.50 -5.29 5.12
N CYS A 184 -4.99 -6.17 4.24
CA CYS A 184 -6.28 -6.84 4.42
C CYS A 184 -6.31 -7.69 5.69
N LYS A 185 -5.24 -8.45 5.97
CA LYS A 185 -5.13 -9.25 7.21
C LYS A 185 -5.06 -8.37 8.45
N THR A 186 -4.30 -7.29 8.42
CA THR A 186 -4.20 -6.32 9.53
C THR A 186 -5.57 -5.71 9.82
N THR A 187 -6.28 -5.27 8.79
CA THR A 187 -7.64 -4.70 8.92
C THR A 187 -8.60 -5.72 9.54
N LYS A 188 -8.58 -6.97 9.06
CA LYS A 188 -9.42 -8.05 9.62
C LYS A 188 -9.13 -8.28 11.11
N LEU A 189 -7.85 -8.27 11.52
CA LEU A 189 -7.45 -8.48 12.91
C LEU A 189 -7.87 -7.32 13.82
N ILE A 190 -7.71 -6.07 13.36
CA ILE A 190 -8.00 -4.87 14.16
C ILE A 190 -9.50 -4.65 14.32
N PHE A 191 -10.23 -4.65 13.20
CA PHE A 191 -11.63 -4.23 13.20
C PHE A 191 -12.61 -5.38 13.44
N LYS A 192 -12.23 -6.62 13.10
CA LYS A 192 -13.09 -7.83 13.22
C LYS A 192 -14.48 -7.60 12.60
N ASN A 193 -14.54 -6.78 11.56
CA ASN A 193 -15.76 -6.37 10.88
C ASN A 193 -15.65 -6.70 9.40
N PRO A 194 -16.52 -7.57 8.84
CA PRO A 194 -16.45 -7.99 7.44
C PRO A 194 -16.66 -6.83 6.47
N ILE A 195 -17.49 -5.83 6.80
CA ILE A 195 -17.73 -4.67 5.96
C ILE A 195 -16.46 -3.84 5.79
N ILE A 196 -15.78 -3.54 6.92
CA ILE A 196 -14.55 -2.76 6.90
C ILE A 196 -13.46 -3.51 6.13
N THR A 197 -13.36 -4.83 6.33
CA THR A 197 -12.39 -5.67 5.62
C THR A 197 -12.65 -5.64 4.11
N SER A 198 -13.88 -5.91 3.68
CA SER A 198 -14.25 -5.90 2.25
C SER A 198 -14.09 -4.52 1.60
N LEU A 199 -14.39 -3.45 2.35
CA LEU A 199 -14.16 -2.09 1.88
C LEU A 199 -12.67 -1.81 1.69
N THR A 200 -11.82 -2.25 2.61
CA THR A 200 -10.36 -2.13 2.49
C THR A 200 -9.84 -2.88 1.26
N GLU A 201 -10.35 -4.10 1.01
CA GLU A 201 -10.00 -4.90 -0.17
C GLU A 201 -10.33 -4.17 -1.48
N ILE A 202 -11.54 -3.59 -1.59
CA ILE A 202 -11.97 -2.82 -2.76
C ILE A 202 -11.14 -1.55 -2.93
N LEU A 203 -10.87 -0.82 -1.83
CA LEU A 203 -10.06 0.40 -1.87
C LEU A 203 -8.62 0.14 -2.31
N LEU A 204 -8.00 -0.92 -1.79
CA LEU A 204 -6.64 -1.31 -2.20
C LEU A 204 -6.59 -1.73 -3.67
N MET A 205 -7.58 -2.49 -4.15
CA MET A 205 -7.70 -2.83 -5.57
C MET A 205 -7.82 -1.58 -6.44
N SER A 206 -8.60 -0.59 -5.98
CA SER A 206 -8.82 0.67 -6.70
C SER A 206 -7.60 1.62 -6.62
N PHE A 207 -6.65 1.34 -5.75
CA PHE A 207 -5.46 2.17 -5.58
C PHE A 207 -4.43 1.89 -6.68
N TYR A 208 -4.75 2.36 -7.88
CA TYR A 208 -3.98 2.17 -9.11
C TYR A 208 -2.47 2.54 -9.02
N PRO A 209 -2.02 3.51 -8.20
CA PRO A 209 -0.60 3.77 -8.03
C PRO A 209 0.23 2.53 -7.67
N THR A 210 -0.28 1.59 -6.88
CA THR A 210 0.46 0.36 -6.56
C THR A 210 0.75 -0.49 -7.78
N VAL A 211 -0.18 -0.51 -8.76
CA VAL A 211 0.00 -1.20 -10.04
C VAL A 211 1.04 -0.48 -10.90
N ILE A 212 0.95 0.86 -11.00
CA ILE A 212 1.92 1.66 -11.78
C ILE A 212 3.33 1.45 -11.24
N TYR A 213 3.50 1.47 -9.92
CA TYR A 213 4.81 1.33 -9.28
C TYR A 213 5.47 -0.04 -9.50
N THR A 214 4.75 -1.07 -9.96
CA THR A 214 5.36 -2.36 -10.31
C THR A 214 6.36 -2.25 -11.46
N ALA A 215 6.18 -1.29 -12.37
CA ALA A 215 7.10 -1.06 -13.48
C ALA A 215 8.32 -0.19 -13.12
N TYR A 216 8.32 0.45 -11.94
CA TYR A 216 9.38 1.38 -11.55
C TYR A 216 10.53 0.66 -10.84
N HIS A 217 11.75 1.07 -11.14
CA HIS A 217 12.99 0.51 -10.57
C HIS A 217 13.39 1.26 -9.30
N TYR A 218 12.47 1.33 -8.34
CA TYR A 218 12.68 1.98 -7.03
C TYR A 218 12.31 1.08 -5.86
N GLY A 219 12.92 1.36 -4.71
CA GLY A 219 12.63 0.65 -3.46
C GLY A 219 11.31 1.02 -2.79
N THR A 220 10.55 1.97 -3.33
CA THR A 220 9.32 2.51 -2.69
C THR A 220 8.30 1.41 -2.41
N LEU A 221 8.01 0.55 -3.39
CA LEU A 221 7.03 -0.52 -3.22
C LEU A 221 7.48 -1.54 -2.17
N TRP A 222 8.76 -1.89 -2.15
CA TRP A 222 9.35 -2.79 -1.16
C TRP A 222 9.38 -2.18 0.25
N SER A 223 9.63 -0.88 0.37
CA SER A 223 9.55 -0.18 1.66
C SER A 223 8.14 -0.27 2.25
N VAL A 224 7.12 -0.07 1.42
CA VAL A 224 5.71 -0.22 1.84
C VAL A 224 5.38 -1.67 2.17
N ALA A 225 5.88 -2.64 1.37
CA ALA A 225 5.67 -4.07 1.62
C ALA A 225 6.26 -4.51 2.97
N PHE A 226 7.51 -4.15 3.26
CA PHE A 226 8.15 -4.49 4.54
C PHE A 226 7.48 -3.79 5.72
N THR A 227 7.09 -2.51 5.56
CA THR A 227 6.37 -1.78 6.61
C THR A 227 5.01 -2.42 6.90
N SER A 228 4.25 -2.78 5.88
CA SER A 228 2.95 -3.44 6.04
C SER A 228 3.07 -4.85 6.62
N LEU A 229 4.13 -5.59 6.26
CA LEU A 229 4.46 -6.90 6.83
C LEU A 229 4.81 -6.78 8.32
N GLY A 230 5.65 -5.80 8.69
CA GLY A 230 6.00 -5.51 10.08
C GLY A 230 4.78 -5.13 10.92
N LEU A 231 3.90 -4.29 10.39
CA LEU A 231 2.65 -3.91 11.03
C LEU A 231 1.75 -5.13 11.26
N TRP A 232 1.54 -5.96 10.22
CA TRP A 232 0.77 -7.19 10.33
C TRP A 232 1.36 -8.14 11.37
N GLY A 233 2.68 -8.35 11.37
CA GLY A 233 3.38 -9.18 12.36
C GLY A 233 3.16 -8.67 13.78
N THR A 234 3.30 -7.37 14.01
CA THR A 234 3.09 -6.74 15.33
C THR A 234 1.65 -6.93 15.82
N VAL A 235 0.66 -6.64 14.96
CA VAL A 235 -0.77 -6.79 15.32
C VAL A 235 -1.11 -8.27 15.59
N SER A 236 -0.57 -9.20 14.79
CA SER A 236 -0.77 -10.64 14.98
C SER A 236 -0.22 -11.13 16.31
N LEU A 237 0.98 -10.69 16.68
CA LEU A 237 1.61 -11.03 17.96
C LEU A 237 0.80 -10.49 19.15
N CYS A 238 0.33 -9.24 19.07
CA CYS A 238 -0.51 -8.64 20.10
C CYS A 238 -1.83 -9.41 20.29
N GLU A 239 -2.45 -9.85 19.21
CA GLU A 239 -3.70 -10.61 19.28
C GLU A 239 -3.49 -12.02 19.83
N THR A 240 -2.42 -12.71 19.42
CA THR A 240 -2.05 -14.03 19.94
C THR A 240 -1.78 -13.98 21.45
N ARG A 241 -1.05 -12.94 21.91
CA ARG A 241 -0.75 -12.75 23.32
C ARG A 241 -2.02 -12.52 24.15
N LYS A 242 -2.98 -11.74 23.65
CA LYS A 242 -4.27 -11.52 24.33
C LYS A 242 -5.04 -12.83 24.50
N ASN A 243 -5.08 -13.64 23.46
CA ASN A 243 -5.78 -14.94 23.51
C ASN A 243 -5.06 -15.92 24.46
N GLY A 244 -3.73 -15.93 24.49
CA GLY A 244 -2.96 -16.73 25.46
C GLY A 244 -3.20 -16.33 26.92
N ILE A 245 -3.23 -15.04 27.24
CA ILE A 245 -3.52 -14.56 28.59
C ILE A 245 -4.97 -14.88 28.99
N ALA A 246 -5.93 -14.72 28.07
CA ALA A 246 -7.32 -15.09 28.32
C ALA A 246 -7.46 -16.59 28.62
N HIS A 247 -6.79 -17.46 27.86
CA HIS A 247 -6.83 -18.90 28.10
C HIS A 247 -6.18 -19.28 29.44
N TRP A 248 -5.09 -18.63 29.84
CA TRP A 248 -4.42 -18.88 31.10
C TRP A 248 -5.28 -18.47 32.31
N SER A 249 -5.99 -17.34 32.23
CA SER A 249 -6.90 -16.89 33.27
C SER A 249 -8.11 -17.83 33.45
N TYR A 250 -8.64 -18.41 32.39
CA TYR A 250 -9.76 -19.38 32.48
C TYR A 250 -9.34 -20.74 33.06
N SER A 251 -8.09 -21.15 32.85
CA SER A 251 -7.61 -22.46 33.35
C SER A 251 -7.21 -22.46 34.83
N HIS A 252 -6.99 -21.29 35.45
CA HIS A 252 -6.58 -21.15 36.85
C HIS A 252 -7.73 -20.78 37.81
N PHE A 253 -8.93 -20.55 37.29
CA PHE A 253 -10.14 -20.26 38.10
C PHE A 253 -11.17 -21.41 38.09
N ARG A 254 -10.77 -22.60 37.71
CA ARG A 254 -11.49 -23.87 37.94
C ARG A 254 -10.72 -24.74 38.92
#